data_756c3c1bf63b36ed4d8560260d096eee
#
_entry.id   756c3c1bf63b36ed4d8560260d096eee
#
_cell.length_a   1.000
_cell.length_b   1.000
_cell.length_c   1.000
_cell.angle_alpha   90.00
_cell.angle_beta   90.00
_cell.angle_gamma   90.00
#
_symmetry.space_group_name_H-M   'P 1'
#
loop_
_entity.id
_entity.type
_entity.pdbx_description
1 polymer ?
#
loop_
_entity_poly.entity_id
_entity_poly.type
_entity_poly.pdbx_seq_one_letter_code
_entity_poly.pdbx_strand_id
1 'polypeptide(L)'
;MMQPIVYLIGAGPGDPGLITARGLEYLRRADVVIYDHLVSPRLLRHAKHAAELIDVGPAAPQPMEQEAISYLLVEKAREGKSVARLKWGDPFVFDRGGEEALFLHEHGVAFEVVPGIPAGIAGHVRLVVRGDGGWADGRSPVLFLGR
;
A
#
# COMPACT_ATOMS: atom_id res chain seq x y z
N MET A 1 -4.49 24.86 -10.55
CA MET A 1 -3.42 23.86 -10.53
C MET A 1 -3.56 23.03 -9.25
N MET A 2 -3.80 21.74 -9.36
CA MET A 2 -3.83 20.88 -8.17
C MET A 2 -2.43 20.76 -7.59
N GLN A 3 -2.30 20.92 -6.27
CA GLN A 3 -1.02 20.66 -5.61
C GLN A 3 -0.64 19.20 -5.79
N PRO A 4 0.64 18.88 -6.02
CA PRO A 4 1.11 17.52 -5.97
C PRO A 4 0.74 16.88 -4.64
N ILE A 5 0.30 15.64 -4.66
CA ILE A 5 -0.09 14.93 -3.45
C ILE A 5 0.42 13.49 -3.50
N VAL A 6 0.84 13.01 -2.36
CA VAL A 6 1.22 11.63 -2.16
C VAL A 6 0.06 10.89 -1.49
N TYR A 7 -0.34 9.77 -2.07
CA TYR A 7 -1.35 8.88 -1.52
C TYR A 7 -0.69 7.65 -0.92
N LEU A 8 -0.79 7.50 0.40
CA LEU A 8 -0.36 6.28 1.09
C LEU A 8 -1.52 5.30 1.08
N ILE A 9 -1.48 4.32 0.19
CA ILE A 9 -2.63 3.47 -0.14
C ILE A 9 -2.40 2.06 0.40
N GLY A 10 -3.32 1.58 1.22
CA GLY A 10 -3.37 0.17 1.60
C GLY A 10 -3.81 -0.69 0.41
N ALA A 11 -2.91 -1.54 -0.05
CA ALA A 11 -3.16 -2.43 -1.20
C ALA A 11 -3.95 -3.69 -0.80
N GLY A 12 -4.20 -3.87 0.48
CA GLY A 12 -4.84 -5.08 0.99
C GLY A 12 -3.89 -6.28 1.09
N PRO A 13 -4.41 -7.47 1.39
CA PRO A 13 -3.60 -8.63 1.79
C PRO A 13 -3.07 -9.48 0.62
N GLY A 14 -3.16 -9.00 -0.61
CA GLY A 14 -2.67 -9.69 -1.80
C GLY A 14 -3.75 -9.97 -2.86
N ASP A 15 -5.01 -10.15 -2.46
CA ASP A 15 -6.13 -10.24 -3.40
C ASP A 15 -6.45 -8.84 -3.94
N PRO A 16 -6.32 -8.60 -5.25
CA PRO A 16 -6.60 -7.27 -5.83
C PRO A 16 -8.04 -6.82 -5.65
N GLY A 17 -8.98 -7.74 -5.41
CA GLY A 17 -10.37 -7.43 -5.11
C GLY A 17 -10.59 -6.84 -3.72
N LEU A 18 -9.56 -6.82 -2.86
CA LEU A 18 -9.65 -6.31 -1.50
C LEU A 18 -9.01 -4.93 -1.30
N ILE A 19 -8.63 -4.27 -2.36
CA ILE A 19 -8.31 -2.83 -2.31
C ILE A 19 -9.59 -2.02 -2.19
N THR A 20 -9.55 -0.89 -1.50
CA THR A 20 -10.71 0.00 -1.44
C THR A 20 -10.99 0.65 -2.80
N ALA A 21 -12.24 1.03 -3.04
CA ALA A 21 -12.62 1.76 -4.26
C ALA A 21 -11.82 3.08 -4.39
N ARG A 22 -11.58 3.79 -3.29
CA ARG A 22 -10.79 5.02 -3.26
C ARG A 22 -9.32 4.76 -3.60
N GLY A 23 -8.73 3.72 -3.02
CA GLY A 23 -7.35 3.34 -3.33
C GLY A 23 -7.16 2.99 -4.80
N LEU A 24 -8.09 2.27 -5.37
CA LEU A 24 -8.08 1.92 -6.80
C LEU A 24 -8.21 3.16 -7.69
N GLU A 25 -9.08 4.09 -7.33
CA GLU A 25 -9.24 5.35 -8.07
C GLU A 25 -7.94 6.15 -8.09
N TYR A 26 -7.29 6.33 -6.94
CA TYR A 26 -6.03 7.05 -6.86
C TYR A 26 -4.91 6.35 -7.61
N LEU A 27 -4.86 5.02 -7.54
CA LEU A 27 -3.90 4.22 -8.30
C LEU A 27 -4.04 4.46 -9.82
N ARG A 28 -5.27 4.47 -10.32
CA ARG A 28 -5.54 4.71 -11.74
C ARG A 28 -5.12 6.09 -12.23
N ARG A 29 -5.09 7.07 -11.35
CA ARG A 29 -4.82 8.48 -11.69
C ARG A 29 -3.39 8.90 -11.42
N ALA A 30 -2.63 8.13 -10.66
CA ALA A 30 -1.27 8.48 -10.26
C ALA A 30 -0.31 8.56 -11.45
N ASP A 31 0.59 9.53 -11.39
CA ASP A 31 1.69 9.67 -12.35
C ASP A 31 2.85 8.73 -12.04
N VAL A 32 3.05 8.45 -10.74
CA VAL A 32 4.10 7.55 -10.24
C VAL A 32 3.47 6.57 -9.26
N VAL A 33 3.82 5.29 -9.37
CA VAL A 33 3.41 4.24 -8.44
C VAL A 33 4.66 3.63 -7.82
N ILE A 34 4.77 3.74 -6.51
CA ILE A 34 5.89 3.20 -5.73
C ILE A 34 5.38 2.04 -4.89
N TYR A 35 5.97 0.88 -5.03
CA TYR A 35 5.47 -0.37 -4.45
C TYR A 35 6.61 -1.34 -4.11
N ASP A 36 6.30 -2.41 -3.41
CA ASP A 36 7.21 -3.53 -3.16
C ASP A 36 6.64 -4.86 -3.68
N HIS A 37 7.41 -5.94 -3.54
CA HIS A 37 7.08 -7.27 -4.07
C HIS A 37 5.85 -7.93 -3.40
N LEU A 38 5.38 -7.43 -2.26
CA LEU A 38 4.18 -7.95 -1.59
C LEU A 38 2.89 -7.45 -2.25
N VAL A 39 2.99 -6.37 -3.03
CA VAL A 39 1.85 -5.84 -3.78
C VAL A 39 1.58 -6.73 -5.00
N SER A 40 0.32 -7.11 -5.18
CA SER A 40 -0.07 -7.95 -6.33
C SER A 40 0.24 -7.27 -7.67
N PRO A 41 0.91 -7.98 -8.61
CA PRO A 41 1.09 -7.47 -9.97
C PRO A 41 -0.21 -7.13 -10.70
N ARG A 42 -1.32 -7.76 -10.31
CA ARG A 42 -2.65 -7.48 -10.86
C ARG A 42 -3.12 -6.06 -10.52
N LEU A 43 -2.75 -5.53 -9.35
CA LEU A 43 -3.06 -4.14 -9.00
C LEU A 43 -2.32 -3.15 -9.90
N LEU A 44 -1.06 -3.43 -10.22
CA LEU A 44 -0.24 -2.55 -11.05
C LEU A 44 -0.80 -2.38 -12.47
N ARG A 45 -1.59 -3.33 -12.96
CA ARG A 45 -2.28 -3.23 -14.24
C ARG A 45 -3.34 -2.13 -14.28
N HIS A 46 -3.81 -1.67 -13.13
CA HIS A 46 -4.77 -0.58 -13.03
C HIS A 46 -4.11 0.80 -13.10
N ALA A 47 -2.79 0.89 -12.98
CA ALA A 47 -2.08 2.14 -13.20
C ALA A 47 -2.28 2.60 -14.65
N LYS A 48 -2.34 3.92 -14.86
CA LYS A 48 -2.44 4.45 -16.22
C LYS A 48 -1.18 4.07 -17.03
N HIS A 49 -1.34 3.95 -18.34
CA HIS A 49 -0.26 3.47 -19.23
C HIS A 49 1.02 4.31 -19.12
N ALA A 50 0.88 5.63 -18.94
CA ALA A 50 2.00 6.56 -18.82
C ALA A 50 2.60 6.63 -17.41
N ALA A 51 2.08 5.89 -16.42
CA ALA A 51 2.59 5.94 -15.05
C ALA A 51 3.98 5.32 -14.96
N GLU A 52 4.84 5.97 -14.18
CA GLU A 52 6.14 5.40 -13.80
C GLU A 52 5.92 4.41 -12.65
N LEU A 53 6.35 3.16 -12.83
CA LEU A 53 6.26 2.11 -11.83
C LEU A 53 7.63 1.89 -11.19
N ILE A 54 7.76 2.08 -9.89
CA ILE A 54 9.03 1.96 -9.16
C ILE A 54 8.89 0.90 -8.06
N ASP A 55 9.60 -0.21 -8.22
CA ASP A 55 9.74 -1.23 -7.19
C ASP A 55 10.87 -0.82 -6.23
N VAL A 56 10.54 -0.69 -4.95
CA VAL A 56 11.49 -0.32 -3.89
C VAL A 56 11.73 -1.46 -2.89
N GLY A 57 11.15 -2.61 -3.13
CA GLY A 57 11.25 -3.76 -2.25
C GLY A 57 12.63 -4.41 -2.22
N PRO A 58 12.88 -5.31 -1.27
CA PRO A 58 14.19 -5.96 -1.10
C PRO A 58 14.58 -6.86 -2.27
N ALA A 59 13.62 -7.29 -3.09
CA ALA A 59 13.86 -8.08 -4.29
C ALA A 59 13.97 -7.24 -5.56
N ALA A 60 13.84 -5.93 -5.46
CA ALA A 60 13.95 -5.01 -6.60
C ALA A 60 15.38 -4.98 -7.16
N PRO A 61 15.56 -4.63 -8.45
CA PRO A 61 16.89 -4.41 -9.02
C PRO A 61 17.72 -3.37 -8.26
N GLN A 62 17.05 -2.40 -7.65
CA GLN A 62 17.66 -1.39 -6.79
C GLN A 62 16.87 -1.29 -5.48
N PRO A 63 17.10 -2.21 -4.53
CA PRO A 63 16.43 -2.16 -3.24
C PRO A 63 16.69 -0.84 -2.51
N MET A 64 15.68 -0.30 -1.83
CA MET A 64 15.78 0.97 -1.13
C MET A 64 15.51 0.80 0.36
N GLU A 65 16.32 1.44 1.18
CA GLU A 65 16.06 1.59 2.61
C GLU A 65 14.90 2.57 2.85
N GLN A 66 14.26 2.46 4.01
CA GLN A 66 13.07 3.26 4.34
C GLN A 66 13.29 4.77 4.20
N GLU A 67 14.44 5.27 4.63
CA GLU A 67 14.76 6.69 4.51
C GLU A 67 14.82 7.14 3.04
N ALA A 68 15.46 6.33 2.19
CA ALA A 68 15.55 6.60 0.76
C ALA A 68 14.17 6.58 0.08
N ILE A 69 13.29 5.68 0.51
CA ILE A 69 11.90 5.64 0.02
C ILE A 69 11.18 6.94 0.38
N SER A 70 11.31 7.42 1.61
CA SER A 70 10.71 8.67 2.05
C SER A 70 11.20 9.87 1.24
N TYR A 71 12.49 9.95 0.95
CA TYR A 71 13.05 10.97 0.07
C TYR A 71 12.52 10.88 -1.36
N LEU A 72 12.38 9.67 -1.89
CA LEU A 72 11.82 9.44 -3.23
C LEU A 72 10.38 9.96 -3.33
N LEU A 73 9.55 9.74 -2.31
CA LEU A 73 8.19 10.28 -2.27
C LEU A 73 8.17 11.81 -2.36
N VAL A 74 9.04 12.47 -1.59
CA VAL A 74 9.17 13.94 -1.61
C VAL A 74 9.67 14.43 -2.96
N GLU A 75 10.69 13.79 -3.52
CA GLU A 75 11.27 14.13 -4.81
C GLU A 75 10.23 14.09 -5.92
N LYS A 76 9.49 12.98 -6.03
CA LYS A 76 8.46 12.82 -7.07
C LYS A 76 7.31 13.82 -6.91
N ALA A 77 6.89 14.09 -5.68
CA ALA A 77 5.88 15.10 -5.40
C ALA A 77 6.35 16.52 -5.81
N ARG A 78 7.60 16.86 -5.55
CA ARG A 78 8.18 18.15 -5.93
C ARG A 78 8.36 18.32 -7.44
N GLU A 79 8.42 17.23 -8.18
CA GLU A 79 8.39 17.25 -9.65
C GLU A 79 7.00 17.60 -10.22
N GLY A 80 6.01 17.82 -9.37
CA GLY A 80 4.64 18.13 -9.77
C GLY A 80 3.79 16.91 -10.10
N LYS A 81 4.24 15.72 -9.70
CA LYS A 81 3.57 14.44 -10.00
C LYS A 81 2.68 14.00 -8.83
N SER A 82 1.57 13.35 -9.15
CA SER A 82 0.79 12.61 -8.17
C SER A 82 1.42 11.23 -7.94
N VAL A 83 1.60 10.86 -6.68
CA VAL A 83 2.32 9.65 -6.29
C VAL A 83 1.40 8.71 -5.53
N ALA A 84 1.24 7.49 -6.02
CA ALA A 84 0.59 6.41 -5.28
C ALA A 84 1.67 5.53 -4.63
N ARG A 85 1.72 5.53 -3.30
CA ARG A 85 2.55 4.63 -2.51
C ARG A 85 1.71 3.43 -2.10
N LEU A 86 1.85 2.31 -2.80
CA LEU A 86 1.14 1.08 -2.47
C LEU A 86 1.85 0.33 -1.37
N LYS A 87 1.14 0.11 -0.28
CA LYS A 87 1.64 -0.62 0.90
C LYS A 87 0.79 -1.86 1.12
N TRP A 88 1.43 -2.99 1.37
CA TRP A 88 0.74 -4.24 1.64
C TRP A 88 -0.13 -4.13 2.90
N GLY A 89 -1.35 -4.65 2.87
CA GLY A 89 -2.29 -4.54 3.97
C GLY A 89 -2.81 -3.13 4.15
N ASP A 90 -2.54 -2.55 5.33
CA ASP A 90 -2.87 -1.18 5.70
C ASP A 90 -1.59 -0.38 5.97
N PRO A 91 -1.50 0.92 5.58
CA PRO A 91 -0.27 1.69 5.74
C PRO A 91 0.22 1.86 7.17
N PHE A 92 -0.68 1.79 8.15
CA PHE A 92 -0.38 2.03 9.57
C PHE A 92 -0.40 0.76 10.44
N VAL A 93 -0.81 -0.38 9.89
CA VAL A 93 -0.90 -1.64 10.64
C VAL A 93 0.30 -2.51 10.28
N PHE A 94 1.24 -2.66 11.21
CA PHE A 94 2.52 -3.37 11.02
C PHE A 94 3.32 -2.90 9.82
N ASP A 95 3.29 -1.59 9.55
CA ASP A 95 4.01 -0.97 8.46
C ASP A 95 4.55 0.40 8.88
N ARG A 96 5.40 0.98 8.06
CA ARG A 96 6.08 2.26 8.32
C ARG A 96 5.38 3.46 7.70
N GLY A 97 4.05 3.36 7.48
CA GLY A 97 3.25 4.47 6.95
C GLY A 97 3.30 5.72 7.82
N GLY A 98 3.37 5.55 9.14
CA GLY A 98 3.53 6.67 10.07
C GLY A 98 4.85 7.42 9.87
N GLU A 99 5.95 6.72 9.62
CA GLU A 99 7.25 7.33 9.33
C GLU A 99 7.22 8.09 8.01
N GLU A 100 6.65 7.49 6.96
CA GLU A 100 6.49 8.15 5.65
C GLU A 100 5.61 9.40 5.75
N ALA A 101 4.48 9.30 6.45
CA ALA A 101 3.58 10.43 6.67
C ALA A 101 4.24 11.59 7.43
N LEU A 102 4.97 11.28 8.48
CA LEU A 102 5.70 12.28 9.25
C LEU A 102 6.76 12.97 8.40
N PHE A 103 7.52 12.20 7.63
CA PHE A 103 8.55 12.72 6.72
C PHE A 103 7.96 13.67 5.67
N LEU A 104 6.83 13.27 5.06
CA LEU A 104 6.11 14.12 4.10
C LEU A 104 5.64 15.42 4.74
N HIS A 105 5.08 15.33 5.95
CA HIS A 105 4.64 16.52 6.70
C HIS A 105 5.81 17.48 6.99
N GLU A 106 6.92 16.96 7.47
CA GLU A 106 8.11 17.77 7.79
C GLU A 106 8.70 18.45 6.54
N HIS A 107 8.51 17.87 5.37
CA HIS A 107 8.96 18.44 4.09
C HIS A 107 7.90 19.25 3.36
N GLY A 108 6.77 19.52 4.02
CA GLY A 108 5.70 20.37 3.46
C GLY A 108 4.97 19.74 2.27
N VAL A 109 5.00 18.43 2.13
CA VAL A 109 4.32 17.72 1.05
C VAL A 109 2.94 17.26 1.51
N ALA A 110 1.90 17.65 0.77
CA ALA A 110 0.53 17.23 1.05
C ALA A 110 0.39 15.73 0.77
N PHE A 111 -0.27 15.01 1.66
CA PHE A 111 -0.54 13.60 1.49
C PHE A 111 -1.91 13.21 2.03
N GLU A 112 -2.40 12.08 1.57
CA GLU A 112 -3.63 11.45 2.05
C GLU A 112 -3.35 9.97 2.35
N VAL A 113 -3.92 9.48 3.45
CA VAL A 113 -3.84 8.06 3.82
C VAL A 113 -5.14 7.37 3.44
N VAL A 114 -5.03 6.30 2.67
CA VAL A 114 -6.17 5.46 2.28
C VAL A 114 -6.00 4.11 2.96
N PRO A 115 -6.92 3.73 3.84
CA PRO A 115 -6.81 2.47 4.58
C PRO A 115 -6.90 1.25 3.66
N GLY A 116 -6.38 0.13 4.15
CA GLY A 116 -6.49 -1.16 3.51
C GLY A 116 -6.80 -2.26 4.51
N ILE A 117 -7.08 -3.46 4.01
CA ILE A 117 -7.41 -4.62 4.85
C ILE A 117 -6.11 -5.33 5.24
N PRO A 118 -5.77 -5.38 6.55
CA PRO A 118 -4.57 -6.10 6.99
C PRO A 118 -4.74 -7.62 6.88
N ALA A 119 -3.63 -8.33 6.70
CA ALA A 119 -3.60 -9.77 6.48
C ALA A 119 -4.28 -10.59 7.57
N GLY A 120 -4.16 -10.16 8.82
CA GLY A 120 -4.78 -10.86 9.95
C GLY A 120 -6.30 -10.94 9.84
N ILE A 121 -6.94 -9.90 9.33
CA ILE A 121 -8.39 -9.85 9.11
C ILE A 121 -8.77 -10.63 7.85
N ALA A 122 -8.06 -10.39 6.75
CA ALA A 122 -8.37 -11.01 5.47
C ALA A 122 -8.12 -12.52 5.46
N GLY A 123 -7.11 -12.98 6.17
CA GLY A 123 -6.86 -14.42 6.35
C GLY A 123 -8.03 -15.14 6.98
N HIS A 124 -8.63 -14.53 8.00
CA HIS A 124 -9.84 -15.05 8.64
C HIS A 124 -11.01 -15.17 7.66
N VAL A 125 -11.29 -14.10 6.94
CA VAL A 125 -12.40 -14.07 5.97
C VAL A 125 -12.24 -15.13 4.88
N ARG A 126 -11.05 -15.32 4.36
CA ARG A 126 -10.80 -16.34 3.32
C ARG A 126 -10.97 -17.76 3.83
N LEU A 127 -10.57 -18.05 5.04
CA LEU A 127 -10.76 -19.35 5.67
C LEU A 127 -12.24 -19.68 5.85
N VAL A 128 -13.03 -18.72 6.31
CA VAL A 128 -14.49 -18.87 6.47
C VAL A 128 -15.19 -19.11 5.13
N VAL A 129 -14.83 -18.36 4.10
CA VAL A 129 -15.47 -18.46 2.77
C VAL A 129 -15.13 -19.76 2.06
N ARG A 130 -13.93 -20.30 2.22
CA ARG A 130 -13.53 -21.54 1.55
C ARG A 130 -14.17 -22.78 2.12
N GLY A 131 -14.61 -22.76 3.38
CA GLY A 131 -15.19 -23.92 4.02
C GLY A 131 -14.27 -25.14 4.05
N ASP A 132 -12.96 -24.91 3.95
CA ASP A 132 -11.94 -25.96 3.84
C ASP A 132 -11.57 -26.59 5.18
N GLY A 133 -12.39 -26.36 6.21
CA GLY A 133 -12.16 -26.94 7.54
C GLY A 133 -10.92 -26.41 8.25
N GLY A 134 -10.37 -25.30 7.82
CA GLY A 134 -9.18 -24.68 8.38
C GLY A 134 -9.28 -24.30 9.87
N TRP A 135 -10.41 -24.62 10.49
CA TRP A 135 -10.66 -24.50 11.92
C TRP A 135 -10.44 -25.80 12.70
N ALA A 136 -10.09 -26.86 12.02
CA ALA A 136 -9.99 -28.19 12.64
C ALA A 136 -8.93 -28.28 13.75
N ASP A 137 -7.98 -27.34 13.79
CA ASP A 137 -6.95 -27.25 14.81
C ASP A 137 -7.30 -26.31 15.98
N GLY A 138 -8.49 -25.70 15.98
CA GLY A 138 -8.95 -24.82 17.03
C GLY A 138 -8.25 -23.46 17.12
N ARG A 139 -7.44 -23.09 16.12
CA ARG A 139 -6.73 -21.81 16.11
C ARG A 139 -7.49 -20.80 15.27
N SER A 140 -8.24 -19.96 15.94
CA SER A 140 -8.91 -18.83 15.30
C SER A 140 -7.94 -17.67 15.09
N PRO A 141 -7.81 -17.12 13.86
CA PRO A 141 -7.06 -15.89 13.65
C PRO A 141 -7.63 -14.68 14.41
N VAL A 142 -8.87 -14.76 14.86
CA VAL A 142 -9.50 -13.72 15.70
C VAL A 142 -8.81 -13.58 17.07
N LEU A 143 -8.11 -14.58 17.54
CA LEU A 143 -7.36 -14.51 18.80
C LEU A 143 -6.24 -13.46 18.80
N PHE A 144 -5.82 -13.00 17.64
CA PHE A 144 -4.80 -11.95 17.52
C PHE A 144 -5.35 -10.54 17.72
N LEU A 145 -6.65 -10.36 17.72
CA LEU A 145 -7.29 -9.06 17.89
C LEU A 145 -7.74 -8.79 19.33
N GLY A 146 -7.67 -9.78 20.19
CA GLY A 146 -8.30 -9.75 21.50
C GLY A 146 -7.41 -9.36 22.69
N ARG A 147 -6.15 -8.98 22.46
CA ARG A 147 -5.28 -8.64 23.61
C ARG A 147 -4.15 -7.71 23.22
#